data_f682d4ad6c6b865c666a08ef9a41d17d
#
_entry.id   f682d4ad6c6b865c666a08ef9a41d17d
#
_cell.length_a   1.000
_cell.length_b   1.000
_cell.length_c   1.000
_cell.angle_alpha   90.00
_cell.angle_beta   90.00
_cell.angle_gamma   90.00
#
_symmetry.space_group_name_H-M   'P 1'
#
loop_
_entity.id
_entity.type
_entity.pdbx_description
1 polymer ?
#
loop_
_entity_poly.entity_id
_entity_poly.type
_entity_poly.pdbx_seq_one_letter_code
_entity_poly.pdbx_strand_id
1 'polypeptide(L)'
;MSDLFELDLAARPEEAIRHKIFFAVRPDAAAAQQAHQLARARRGPGGWITPPERLHVSLNHVASGPEIPFPMVASALDVAATIAARPFLLAFNRLATWGGRPGDRSVVLWGDEGVAGAVGLQEALRRALTGAGAVRPAQATFEPHLTLLRKQRDAPPEFIAPVRWWVREFLLIDSVHGHGRHEVLGRWTLGG
;
A
#
# COMPACT_ATOMS: atom_id res chain seq x y z
N MET A 1 -22.94 28.71 29.46
CA MET A 1 -21.49 28.38 29.46
C MET A 1 -21.37 27.06 28.78
N SER A 2 -21.37 27.11 27.50
CA SER A 2 -21.22 25.94 26.60
C SER A 2 -20.56 26.53 25.39
N ASP A 3 -19.83 25.80 24.65
CA ASP A 3 -19.15 26.15 23.40
C ASP A 3 -17.68 26.58 23.53
N LEU A 4 -16.85 25.59 23.94
CA LEU A 4 -15.41 25.72 23.75
C LEU A 4 -14.74 24.40 23.29
N PHE A 5 -15.49 23.39 22.83
CA PHE A 5 -14.92 22.14 22.35
C PHE A 5 -15.39 21.69 20.93
N GLU A 6 -15.99 22.61 20.18
CA GLU A 6 -16.29 22.40 18.76
C GLU A 6 -15.28 23.13 17.87
N LEU A 7 -14.02 23.15 18.30
CA LEU A 7 -12.94 23.67 17.49
C LEU A 7 -12.33 22.52 16.67
N ASP A 8 -12.79 22.49 15.42
CA ASP A 8 -11.95 22.28 14.25
C ASP A 8 -11.39 20.87 14.02
N LEU A 9 -12.31 19.90 13.94
CA LEU A 9 -12.15 18.77 13.02
C LEU A 9 -12.58 19.20 11.59
N ALA A 10 -12.25 20.42 11.20
CA ALA A 10 -12.28 20.82 9.81
C ALA A 10 -11.36 19.86 9.06
N ALA A 11 -11.95 18.99 8.24
CA ALA A 11 -11.25 18.10 7.35
C ALA A 11 -10.14 18.93 6.68
N ARG A 12 -8.87 18.58 6.98
CA ARG A 12 -7.75 19.15 6.25
C ARG A 12 -8.04 18.86 4.79
N PRO A 13 -8.08 19.85 3.90
CA PRO A 13 -8.38 19.63 2.50
C PRO A 13 -7.44 18.54 1.97
N GLU A 14 -7.95 17.56 1.23
CA GLU A 14 -7.12 16.53 0.57
C GLU A 14 -6.00 17.14 -0.28
N GLU A 15 -6.16 18.38 -0.70
CA GLU A 15 -5.17 19.20 -1.39
C GLU A 15 -3.89 19.46 -0.57
N ALA A 16 -3.92 19.35 0.76
CA ALA A 16 -2.74 19.53 1.62
C ALA A 16 -1.80 18.30 1.64
N ILE A 17 -2.21 17.13 1.12
CA ILE A 17 -1.36 15.94 1.09
C ILE A 17 -0.76 15.78 -0.29
N ARG A 18 0.48 16.29 -0.47
CA ARG A 18 1.26 16.10 -1.69
C ARG A 18 2.02 14.79 -1.71
N HIS A 19 2.54 14.38 -0.57
CA HIS A 19 3.44 13.25 -0.44
C HIS A 19 2.82 12.19 0.46
N LYS A 20 2.82 10.94 0.00
CA LYS A 20 2.54 9.76 0.81
C LYS A 20 3.74 8.83 0.75
N ILE A 21 4.45 8.67 1.87
CA ILE A 21 5.67 7.88 1.96
C ILE A 21 5.36 6.58 2.70
N PHE A 22 5.65 5.46 2.05
CA PHE A 22 5.34 4.14 2.59
C PHE A 22 6.27 3.06 2.04
N PHE A 23 6.48 2.01 2.82
CA PHE A 23 7.12 0.78 2.35
C PHE A 23 6.15 -0.07 1.55
N ALA A 24 6.65 -0.72 0.51
CA ALA A 24 5.85 -1.56 -0.37
C ALA A 24 6.68 -2.67 -1.03
N VAL A 25 5.96 -3.69 -1.52
CA VAL A 25 6.47 -4.65 -2.51
C VAL A 25 5.68 -4.51 -3.80
N ARG A 26 6.31 -4.79 -4.94
CA ARG A 26 5.68 -4.71 -6.26
C ARG A 26 5.55 -6.11 -6.87
N PRO A 27 4.49 -6.36 -7.66
CA PRO A 27 4.44 -7.54 -8.50
C PRO A 27 5.53 -7.50 -9.58
N ASP A 28 6.00 -8.67 -9.99
CA ASP A 28 6.82 -8.77 -11.20
C ASP A 28 5.98 -8.46 -12.45
N ALA A 29 6.64 -8.37 -13.62
CA ALA A 29 5.98 -7.98 -14.86
C ALA A 29 4.81 -8.91 -15.24
N ALA A 30 4.95 -10.22 -15.02
CA ALA A 30 3.92 -11.20 -15.35
C ALA A 30 2.70 -11.07 -14.44
N ALA A 31 2.91 -10.97 -13.13
CA ALA A 31 1.84 -10.75 -12.15
C ALA A 31 1.17 -9.37 -12.33
N ALA A 32 1.93 -8.33 -12.64
CA ALA A 32 1.39 -7.00 -12.93
C ALA A 32 0.50 -7.02 -14.18
N GLN A 33 0.90 -7.72 -15.23
CA GLN A 33 0.11 -7.86 -16.44
C GLN A 33 -1.18 -8.65 -16.18
N GLN A 34 -1.11 -9.78 -15.44
CA GLN A 34 -2.28 -10.55 -15.04
C GLN A 34 -3.25 -9.71 -14.20
N ALA A 35 -2.76 -8.98 -13.21
CA ALA A 35 -3.56 -8.09 -12.39
C ALA A 35 -4.21 -6.97 -13.21
N HIS A 36 -3.50 -6.41 -14.18
CA HIS A 36 -4.03 -5.40 -15.08
C HIS A 36 -5.14 -5.93 -16.00
N GLN A 37 -5.00 -7.17 -16.53
CA GLN A 37 -6.05 -7.82 -17.30
C GLN A 37 -7.32 -8.06 -16.47
N LEU A 38 -7.17 -8.51 -15.22
CA LEU A 38 -8.28 -8.65 -14.28
C LEU A 38 -8.98 -7.31 -14.02
N ALA A 39 -8.21 -6.23 -13.86
CA ALA A 39 -8.75 -4.89 -13.71
C ALA A 39 -9.57 -4.45 -14.93
N ARG A 40 -9.04 -4.65 -16.13
CA ARG A 40 -9.73 -4.31 -17.38
C ARG A 40 -11.05 -5.05 -17.54
N ALA A 41 -11.08 -6.35 -17.23
CA ALA A 41 -12.28 -7.18 -17.34
C ALA A 41 -13.39 -6.78 -16.34
N ARG A 42 -13.03 -6.06 -15.25
CA ARG A 42 -13.97 -5.68 -14.18
C ARG A 42 -14.22 -4.17 -14.07
N ARG A 43 -13.64 -3.39 -14.98
CA ARG A 43 -13.81 -1.94 -14.95
C ARG A 43 -15.26 -1.55 -15.27
N GLY A 44 -15.93 -0.96 -14.29
CA GLY A 44 -17.22 -0.32 -14.47
C GLY A 44 -17.10 1.12 -14.99
N PRO A 45 -18.25 1.76 -15.32
CA PRO A 45 -18.30 3.15 -15.76
C PRO A 45 -17.61 4.08 -14.74
N GLY A 46 -16.77 4.99 -15.23
CA GLY A 46 -16.03 5.94 -14.39
C GLY A 46 -14.88 5.36 -13.58
N GLY A 47 -14.68 4.04 -13.62
CA GLY A 47 -13.61 3.36 -12.90
C GLY A 47 -12.22 3.72 -13.42
N TRP A 48 -11.28 3.88 -12.48
CA TRP A 48 -9.88 4.15 -12.78
C TRP A 48 -9.03 2.91 -12.50
N ILE A 49 -8.32 2.45 -13.52
CA ILE A 49 -7.41 1.29 -13.41
C ILE A 49 -6.07 1.77 -12.86
N THR A 50 -5.53 1.07 -11.86
CA THR A 50 -4.17 1.30 -11.38
C THR A 50 -3.18 0.89 -12.48
N PRO A 51 -2.33 1.79 -12.97
CA PRO A 51 -1.32 1.46 -13.98
C PRO A 51 -0.36 0.37 -13.46
N PRO A 52 0.13 -0.54 -14.33
CA PRO A 52 1.00 -1.65 -13.92
C PRO A 52 2.21 -1.22 -13.08
N GLU A 53 2.86 -0.11 -13.45
CA GLU A 53 4.02 0.45 -12.76
C GLU A 53 3.70 1.04 -11.39
N ARG A 54 2.42 1.22 -11.07
CA ARG A 54 1.93 1.70 -9.77
C ARG A 54 1.31 0.60 -8.92
N LEU A 55 1.19 -0.62 -9.44
CA LEU A 55 0.72 -1.75 -8.66
C LEU A 55 1.70 -2.05 -7.53
N HIS A 56 1.19 -2.14 -6.30
CA HIS A 56 1.99 -2.39 -5.11
C HIS A 56 1.14 -2.95 -3.97
N VAL A 57 1.77 -3.67 -3.08
CA VAL A 57 1.23 -4.02 -1.76
C VAL A 57 1.91 -3.11 -0.76
N SER A 58 1.15 -2.19 -0.16
CA SER A 58 1.65 -1.32 0.91
C SER A 58 1.95 -2.15 2.15
N LEU A 59 3.09 -1.92 2.79
CA LEU A 59 3.48 -2.57 4.04
C LEU A 59 3.28 -1.63 5.23
N ASN A 60 4.09 -0.59 5.33
CA ASN A 60 4.08 0.35 6.45
C ASN A 60 4.06 1.79 5.92
N HIS A 61 3.10 2.56 6.42
CA HIS A 61 3.08 4.00 6.19
C HIS A 61 4.16 4.67 7.05
N VAL A 62 4.89 5.61 6.45
CA VAL A 62 5.92 6.40 7.13
C VAL A 62 5.41 7.82 7.41
N ALA A 63 4.99 8.53 6.36
CA ALA A 63 4.53 9.91 6.48
C ALA A 63 3.54 10.30 5.39
N SER A 64 2.75 11.33 5.67
CA SER A 64 1.95 12.05 4.67
C SER A 64 1.94 13.53 4.99
N GLY A 65 2.04 14.37 3.98
CA GLY A 65 2.01 15.83 4.16
C GLY A 65 2.25 16.61 2.88
N PRO A 66 2.25 17.95 2.96
CA PRO A 66 2.53 18.82 1.83
C PRO A 66 4.00 18.77 1.41
N GLU A 67 4.89 18.37 2.30
CA GLU A 67 6.33 18.29 2.10
C GLU A 67 6.88 16.94 2.59
N ILE A 68 8.05 16.58 2.09
CA ILE A 68 8.77 15.38 2.53
C ILE A 68 9.43 15.67 3.90
N PRO A 69 9.08 14.92 4.96
CA PRO A 69 9.73 15.07 6.27
C PRO A 69 11.10 14.37 6.25
N PHE A 70 12.13 15.04 5.72
CA PHE A 70 13.46 14.48 5.50
C PHE A 70 14.05 13.72 6.72
N PRO A 71 13.96 14.19 7.97
CA PRO A 71 14.49 13.45 9.11
C PRO A 71 13.80 12.09 9.31
N MET A 72 12.47 12.04 9.12
CA MET A 72 11.70 10.80 9.25
C MET A 72 12.02 9.83 8.11
N VAL A 73 12.20 10.34 6.89
CA VAL A 73 12.59 9.54 5.72
C VAL A 73 14.00 8.99 5.91
N ALA A 74 14.95 9.79 6.37
CA ALA A 74 16.32 9.34 6.65
C ALA A 74 16.32 8.21 7.69
N SER A 75 15.61 8.37 8.80
CA SER A 75 15.45 7.33 9.81
C SER A 75 14.81 6.06 9.24
N ALA A 76 13.81 6.19 8.38
CA ALA A 76 13.18 5.04 7.73
C ALA A 76 14.12 4.30 6.77
N LEU A 77 15.00 5.03 6.04
CA LEU A 77 16.03 4.45 5.17
C LEU A 77 17.05 3.65 5.98
N ASP A 78 17.55 4.23 7.08
CA ASP A 78 18.52 3.59 7.98
C ASP A 78 17.94 2.31 8.60
N VAL A 79 16.70 2.39 9.10
CA VAL A 79 15.99 1.23 9.65
C VAL A 79 15.82 0.13 8.60
N ALA A 80 15.39 0.49 7.40
CA ALA A 80 15.16 -0.48 6.33
C ALA A 80 16.44 -1.23 5.92
N ALA A 81 17.61 -0.58 6.01
CA ALA A 81 18.89 -1.20 5.74
C ALA A 81 19.27 -2.31 6.75
N THR A 82 18.63 -2.34 7.92
CA THR A 82 18.85 -3.37 8.95
C THR A 82 17.92 -4.58 8.82
N ILE A 83 16.93 -4.52 7.94
CA ILE A 83 15.93 -5.57 7.78
C ILE A 83 16.52 -6.76 7.03
N ALA A 84 16.65 -7.88 7.72
CA ALA A 84 17.02 -9.17 7.14
C ALA A 84 15.76 -10.01 6.97
N ALA A 85 15.40 -10.34 5.73
CA ALA A 85 14.28 -11.21 5.41
C ALA A 85 14.58 -12.01 4.14
N ARG A 86 14.06 -13.24 4.06
CA ARG A 86 14.24 -14.10 2.89
C ARG A 86 13.22 -13.75 1.79
N PRO A 87 13.55 -13.99 0.51
CA PRO A 87 12.55 -13.94 -0.56
C PRO A 87 11.37 -14.89 -0.25
N PHE A 88 10.18 -14.48 -0.63
CA PHE A 88 8.97 -15.27 -0.39
C PHE A 88 8.01 -15.20 -1.59
N LEU A 89 7.19 -16.24 -1.73
CA LEU A 89 6.11 -16.25 -2.70
C LEU A 89 4.90 -15.50 -2.10
N LEU A 90 4.40 -14.50 -2.81
CA LEU A 90 3.14 -13.82 -2.48
C LEU A 90 2.07 -14.24 -3.48
N ALA A 91 0.89 -14.60 -2.99
CA ALA A 91 -0.21 -15.06 -3.81
C ALA A 91 -1.55 -14.48 -3.35
N PHE A 92 -2.36 -14.04 -4.31
CA PHE A 92 -3.72 -13.56 -4.08
C PHE A 92 -4.69 -14.35 -4.94
N ASN A 93 -5.74 -14.89 -4.33
CA ASN A 93 -6.74 -15.74 -4.97
C ASN A 93 -8.17 -15.22 -4.87
N ARG A 94 -8.34 -13.99 -4.38
CA ARG A 94 -9.65 -13.35 -4.21
C ARG A 94 -9.65 -11.93 -4.74
N LEU A 95 -10.81 -11.53 -5.25
CA LEU A 95 -11.17 -10.14 -5.53
C LEU A 95 -12.25 -9.70 -4.54
N ALA A 96 -12.16 -8.46 -4.08
CA ALA A 96 -13.19 -7.85 -3.26
C ALA A 96 -13.24 -6.34 -3.48
N THR A 97 -14.32 -5.72 -3.05
CA THR A 97 -14.41 -4.26 -2.97
C THR A 97 -14.20 -3.81 -1.53
N TRP A 98 -13.24 -2.91 -1.33
CA TRP A 98 -12.86 -2.40 -0.02
C TRP A 98 -12.98 -0.88 0.08
N GLY A 99 -13.23 -0.42 1.31
CA GLY A 99 -13.21 1.00 1.67
C GLY A 99 -14.16 1.88 0.88
N GLY A 100 -14.06 3.18 1.09
CA GLY A 100 -14.80 4.18 0.32
C GLY A 100 -16.30 4.25 0.59
N ARG A 101 -16.94 5.28 0.04
CA ARG A 101 -18.40 5.43 0.00
C ARG A 101 -18.98 4.58 -1.13
N PRO A 102 -20.28 4.28 -1.13
CA PRO A 102 -20.95 3.68 -2.30
C PRO A 102 -20.59 4.43 -3.58
N GLY A 103 -20.10 3.71 -4.60
CA GLY A 103 -19.63 4.30 -5.87
C GLY A 103 -18.17 4.80 -5.88
N ASP A 104 -17.48 4.84 -4.74
CA ASP A 104 -16.04 5.23 -4.62
C ASP A 104 -15.22 4.14 -3.94
N ARG A 105 -15.54 2.89 -4.19
CA ARG A 105 -14.82 1.75 -3.63
C ARG A 105 -13.60 1.36 -4.47
N SER A 106 -12.67 0.67 -3.84
CA SER A 106 -11.52 0.06 -4.54
C SER A 106 -11.77 -1.42 -4.75
N VAL A 107 -11.49 -1.93 -5.95
CA VAL A 107 -11.37 -3.37 -6.19
C VAL A 107 -9.94 -3.77 -5.89
N VAL A 108 -9.77 -4.76 -5.04
CA VAL A 108 -8.48 -5.25 -4.57
C VAL A 108 -8.32 -6.74 -4.82
N LEU A 109 -7.09 -7.15 -5.11
CA LEU A 109 -6.65 -8.54 -4.95
C LEU A 109 -6.22 -8.74 -3.50
N TRP A 110 -6.63 -9.85 -2.90
CA TRP A 110 -6.25 -10.24 -1.56
C TRP A 110 -6.26 -11.77 -1.43
N GLY A 111 -5.90 -12.30 -0.28
CA GLY A 111 -5.92 -13.72 -0.02
C GLY A 111 -5.65 -14.01 1.45
N ASP A 112 -6.02 -15.19 1.89
CA ASP A 112 -5.82 -15.73 3.23
C ASP A 112 -4.59 -16.67 3.29
N GLU A 113 -4.31 -17.34 2.18
CA GLU A 113 -3.12 -18.18 2.02
C GLU A 113 -2.10 -17.51 1.10
N GLY A 114 -0.81 -17.80 1.29
CA GLY A 114 0.26 -17.23 0.46
C GLY A 114 0.65 -15.80 0.81
N VAL A 115 0.20 -15.25 1.93
CA VAL A 115 0.50 -13.86 2.38
C VAL A 115 1.44 -13.79 3.57
N ALA A 116 1.79 -14.92 4.18
CA ALA A 116 2.58 -14.99 5.41
C ALA A 116 3.94 -14.25 5.32
N GLY A 117 4.61 -14.34 4.16
CA GLY A 117 5.87 -13.61 3.94
C GLY A 117 5.71 -12.09 3.96
N ALA A 118 4.61 -11.58 3.37
CA ALA A 118 4.32 -10.14 3.40
C ALA A 118 3.96 -9.67 4.81
N VAL A 119 3.21 -10.48 5.55
CA VAL A 119 2.89 -10.21 6.97
C VAL A 119 4.17 -10.19 7.80
N GLY A 120 5.06 -11.17 7.64
CA GLY A 120 6.32 -11.23 8.37
C GLY A 120 7.25 -10.04 8.07
N LEU A 121 7.36 -9.63 6.80
CA LEU A 121 8.13 -8.46 6.39
C LEU A 121 7.55 -7.16 6.95
N GLN A 122 6.23 -7.00 6.85
CA GLN A 122 5.52 -5.84 7.42
C GLN A 122 5.76 -5.71 8.93
N GLU A 123 5.65 -6.83 9.66
CA GLU A 123 5.84 -6.85 11.10
C GLU A 123 7.30 -6.56 11.51
N ALA A 124 8.27 -7.07 10.75
CA ALA A 124 9.69 -6.76 10.97
C ALA A 124 9.97 -5.26 10.79
N LEU A 125 9.47 -4.68 9.68
CA LEU A 125 9.55 -3.24 9.42
C LEU A 125 8.85 -2.44 10.51
N ARG A 126 7.62 -2.80 10.88
CA ARG A 126 6.84 -2.10 11.90
C ARG A 126 7.58 -2.04 13.24
N ARG A 127 8.12 -3.17 13.71
CA ARG A 127 8.87 -3.23 14.97
C ARG A 127 10.12 -2.36 14.92
N ALA A 128 10.90 -2.45 13.85
CA ALA A 128 12.12 -1.68 13.71
C ALA A 128 11.85 -0.18 13.60
N LEU A 129 10.87 0.24 12.79
CA LEU A 129 10.47 1.64 12.63
C LEU A 129 9.91 2.25 13.94
N THR A 130 9.10 1.47 14.67
CA THR A 130 8.58 1.91 15.98
C THR A 130 9.69 2.01 17.01
N GLY A 131 10.60 1.02 17.06
CA GLY A 131 11.75 1.03 17.96
C GLY A 131 12.71 2.19 17.74
N ALA A 132 12.86 2.64 16.50
CA ALA A 132 13.65 3.82 16.14
C ALA A 132 12.88 5.15 16.30
N GLY A 133 11.61 5.11 16.70
CA GLY A 133 10.77 6.32 16.79
C GLY A 133 10.41 6.94 15.43
N ALA A 134 10.68 6.25 14.33
CA ALA A 134 10.41 6.75 12.98
C ALA A 134 8.91 6.79 12.65
N VAL A 135 8.12 5.91 13.27
CA VAL A 135 6.65 5.88 13.11
C VAL A 135 5.97 5.63 14.45
N ARG A 136 4.73 6.09 14.58
CA ARG A 136 3.90 5.75 15.75
C ARG A 136 3.38 4.32 15.63
N PRO A 137 3.17 3.61 16.75
CA PRO A 137 2.53 2.31 16.73
C PRO A 137 1.16 2.40 16.05
N ALA A 138 0.95 1.60 15.00
CA ALA A 138 -0.36 1.47 14.39
C ALA A 138 -1.13 0.30 15.03
N GLN A 139 -2.41 0.49 15.30
CA GLN A 139 -3.29 -0.53 15.89
C GLN A 139 -4.09 -1.32 14.85
N ALA A 140 -4.00 -0.94 13.56
CA ALA A 140 -4.75 -1.60 12.51
C ALA A 140 -4.15 -2.96 12.15
N THR A 141 -5.01 -3.95 11.97
CA THR A 141 -4.64 -5.25 11.40
C THR A 141 -4.13 -5.05 9.98
N PHE A 142 -2.98 -5.64 9.68
CA PHE A 142 -2.42 -5.61 8.34
C PHE A 142 -3.01 -6.71 7.47
N GLU A 143 -3.68 -6.32 6.41
CA GLU A 143 -4.20 -7.23 5.38
C GLU A 143 -3.51 -6.94 4.04
N PRO A 144 -2.58 -7.80 3.59
CA PRO A 144 -1.90 -7.62 2.32
C PRO A 144 -2.89 -7.60 1.15
N HIS A 145 -2.85 -6.54 0.35
CA HIS A 145 -3.71 -6.41 -0.82
C HIS A 145 -3.07 -5.58 -1.93
N LEU A 146 -3.55 -5.81 -3.16
CA LEU A 146 -3.14 -5.08 -4.36
C LEU A 146 -4.33 -4.33 -4.95
N THR A 147 -4.32 -3.01 -4.94
CA THR A 147 -5.42 -2.21 -5.48
C THR A 147 -5.39 -2.18 -7.00
N LEU A 148 -6.41 -2.74 -7.62
CA LEU A 148 -6.58 -2.83 -9.08
C LEU A 148 -7.33 -1.65 -9.67
N LEU A 149 -8.46 -1.29 -9.02
CA LEU A 149 -9.43 -0.31 -9.51
C LEU A 149 -9.84 0.63 -8.38
N ARG A 150 -10.20 1.85 -8.76
CA ARG A 150 -10.83 2.84 -7.88
C ARG A 150 -12.14 3.32 -8.49
N LYS A 151 -12.97 3.98 -7.69
CA LYS A 151 -14.27 4.53 -8.10
C LYS A 151 -15.19 3.45 -8.67
N GLN A 152 -15.34 2.36 -7.92
CA GLN A 152 -16.19 1.24 -8.29
C GLN A 152 -17.44 1.15 -7.42
N ARG A 153 -18.46 0.49 -7.92
CA ARG A 153 -19.61 0.05 -7.14
C ARG A 153 -19.23 -1.15 -6.29
N ASP A 154 -20.02 -1.41 -5.27
CA ASP A 154 -19.86 -2.59 -4.44
C ASP A 154 -20.11 -3.87 -5.26
N ALA A 155 -19.29 -4.86 -5.06
CA ALA A 155 -19.40 -6.17 -5.68
C ALA A 155 -19.05 -7.26 -4.63
N PRO A 156 -19.73 -8.42 -4.66
CA PRO A 156 -19.42 -9.51 -3.75
C PRO A 156 -17.99 -10.01 -3.99
N PRO A 157 -17.35 -10.56 -2.94
CA PRO A 157 -16.06 -11.22 -3.09
C PRO A 157 -16.12 -12.39 -4.06
N GLU A 158 -15.08 -12.56 -4.85
CA GLU A 158 -14.98 -13.55 -5.90
C GLU A 158 -13.65 -14.31 -5.78
N PHE A 159 -13.69 -15.63 -5.92
CA PHE A 159 -12.48 -16.44 -6.09
C PHE A 159 -11.98 -16.35 -7.52
N ILE A 160 -10.66 -16.27 -7.67
CA ILE A 160 -9.98 -16.19 -8.96
C ILE A 160 -8.81 -17.17 -9.03
N ALA A 161 -8.32 -17.45 -10.25
CA ALA A 161 -7.02 -18.09 -10.41
C ALA A 161 -5.94 -17.23 -9.75
N PRO A 162 -5.05 -17.82 -8.91
CA PRO A 162 -4.10 -17.03 -8.12
C PRO A 162 -3.18 -16.18 -8.98
N VAL A 163 -3.09 -14.89 -8.63
CA VAL A 163 -2.02 -13.99 -9.07
C VAL A 163 -0.89 -14.14 -8.07
N ARG A 164 0.29 -14.61 -8.52
CA ARG A 164 1.41 -14.94 -7.64
C ARG A 164 2.74 -14.51 -8.23
N TRP A 165 3.67 -14.10 -7.35
CA TRP A 165 5.03 -13.74 -7.73
C TRP A 165 6.01 -13.92 -6.58
N TRP A 166 7.30 -14.05 -6.90
CA TRP A 166 8.35 -14.01 -5.91
C TRP A 166 8.69 -12.56 -5.52
N VAL A 167 8.50 -12.24 -4.25
CA VAL A 167 8.98 -10.98 -3.67
C VAL A 167 10.46 -11.16 -3.33
N ARG A 168 11.32 -10.40 -4.00
CA ARG A 168 12.78 -10.44 -3.85
C ARG A 168 13.35 -9.13 -3.31
N GLU A 169 12.52 -8.11 -3.21
CA GLU A 169 12.90 -6.78 -2.74
C GLU A 169 11.69 -6.06 -2.13
N PHE A 170 11.98 -5.07 -1.32
CA PHE A 170 10.98 -4.09 -0.87
C PHE A 170 11.50 -2.68 -1.11
N LEU A 171 10.60 -1.73 -1.16
CA LEU A 171 10.84 -0.35 -1.57
C LEU A 171 10.32 0.62 -0.54
N LEU A 172 10.98 1.78 -0.41
CA LEU A 172 10.39 2.98 0.14
C LEU A 172 9.93 3.85 -1.02
N ILE A 173 8.64 4.20 -1.04
CA ILE A 173 8.00 4.91 -2.15
C ILE A 173 7.43 6.22 -1.64
N ASP A 174 7.64 7.29 -2.40
CA ASP A 174 6.86 8.50 -2.33
C ASP A 174 5.79 8.50 -3.43
N SER A 175 4.54 8.48 -3.05
CA SER A 175 3.40 8.65 -3.96
C SER A 175 3.02 10.11 -4.01
N VAL A 176 3.45 10.80 -5.08
CA VAL A 176 3.19 12.23 -5.27
C VAL A 176 1.78 12.44 -5.79
N HIS A 177 0.93 13.06 -4.97
CA HIS A 177 -0.47 13.33 -5.32
C HIS A 177 -0.57 14.30 -6.50
N GLY A 178 -1.52 14.09 -7.39
CA GLY A 178 -1.72 14.90 -8.60
C GLY A 178 -0.77 14.60 -9.76
N HIS A 179 0.40 14.02 -9.50
CA HIS A 179 1.37 13.67 -10.54
C HIS A 179 1.24 12.23 -11.07
N GLY A 180 0.44 11.40 -10.42
CA GLY A 180 0.16 10.05 -10.88
C GLY A 180 1.36 9.10 -10.89
N ARG A 181 2.46 9.44 -10.21
CA ARG A 181 3.70 8.66 -10.21
C ARG A 181 4.17 8.27 -8.81
N HIS A 182 4.94 7.20 -8.76
CA HIS A 182 5.65 6.75 -7.57
C HIS A 182 7.15 6.99 -7.75
N GLU A 183 7.75 7.76 -6.84
CA GLU A 183 9.19 7.93 -6.75
C GLU A 183 9.75 6.93 -5.76
N VAL A 184 10.78 6.18 -6.17
CA VAL A 184 11.44 5.19 -5.31
C VAL A 184 12.55 5.90 -4.55
N LEU A 185 12.39 6.04 -3.23
CA LEU A 185 13.35 6.69 -2.34
C LEU A 185 14.42 5.70 -1.84
N GLY A 186 14.10 4.40 -1.81
CA GLY A 186 15.01 3.35 -1.38
C GLY A 186 14.58 1.96 -1.85
N ARG A 187 15.56 1.04 -1.96
CA ARG A 187 15.37 -0.33 -2.43
C ARG A 187 16.28 -1.27 -1.67
N TRP A 188 15.73 -2.39 -1.18
CA TRP A 188 16.46 -3.41 -0.44
C TRP A 188 16.12 -4.79 -0.98
N THR A 189 17.15 -5.55 -1.31
CA THR A 189 17.02 -6.94 -1.74
C THR A 189 16.79 -7.83 -0.53
N LEU A 190 15.84 -8.74 -0.65
CA LEU A 190 15.64 -9.82 0.31
C LEU A 190 16.65 -10.92 0.03
N GLY A 191 17.43 -11.28 1.04
CA GLY A 191 18.45 -12.30 0.95
C GLY A 191 19.07 -12.48 2.33
N GLY A 192 19.16 -13.68 2.79
CA GLY A 192 19.85 -14.05 4.03
C GLY A 192 21.00 -14.95 3.72
#